data_a1373833b2735ff268c571942be57e65
#
_entry.id   a1373833b2735ff268c571942be57e65
#
_cell.length_a   1.000
_cell.length_b   1.000
_cell.length_c   1.000
_cell.angle_alpha   90.00
_cell.angle_beta   90.00
_cell.angle_gamma   90.00
#
_symmetry.space_group_name_H-M   'P 1'
#
loop_
_entity.id
_entity.type
_entity.pdbx_description
1 polymer ?
#
loop_
_entity_poly.entity_id
_entity_poly.type
_entity_poly.pdbx_seq_one_letter_code
_entity_poly.pdbx_strand_id
1 'polypeptide(L)'
;TSSAKRDDDGDYDCVSTYATAKNILTVGAVNDLANGYVTASGVRMSNFSSWGPTDDGRIKPDIVGNGVGVYSCNSTGDAAYYNSNGTSMSSPSVAGSCLLLQQHYNNVNSKYMKAATLKGLVIHSADEAGTAAGPDYIFGWGLMNSAKAVDVISDSKIQLEELTLNSGSKYEKVV
;
A
#
# COMPACT_ATOMS: atom_id res chain seq x y z
N THR A 1 -3.93 5.52 16.46
CA THR A 1 -3.02 6.31 17.31
C THR A 1 -3.22 7.78 16.98
N SER A 2 -3.43 8.63 17.98
CA SER A 2 -3.64 10.06 17.77
C SER A 2 -2.32 10.73 17.37
N SER A 3 -2.42 11.81 16.58
CA SER A 3 -1.28 12.68 16.23
C SER A 3 -0.44 13.16 17.45
N ALA A 4 -1.06 13.18 18.63
CA ALA A 4 -0.41 13.58 19.87
C ALA A 4 0.63 12.57 20.41
N LYS A 5 0.66 11.34 19.91
CA LYS A 5 1.64 10.33 20.34
C LYS A 5 2.90 10.27 19.46
N ARG A 6 3.00 11.11 18.45
CA ARG A 6 4.15 11.14 17.52
C ARG A 6 5.34 11.94 18.05
N ASP A 7 5.11 12.74 19.09
CA ASP A 7 6.11 13.66 19.64
C ASP A 7 6.79 13.12 20.92
N ASP A 8 6.37 11.93 21.42
CA ASP A 8 6.79 11.41 22.72
C ASP A 8 8.22 10.86 22.72
N ASP A 9 8.72 10.39 21.59
CA ASP A 9 9.96 9.64 21.45
C ASP A 9 10.77 10.02 20.20
N GLY A 10 10.56 11.21 19.65
CA GLY A 10 11.24 11.69 18.45
C GLY A 10 10.70 11.08 17.16
N ASP A 11 9.39 10.89 17.06
CA ASP A 11 8.64 10.36 15.91
C ASP A 11 8.74 8.84 15.67
N TYR A 12 9.30 8.10 16.61
CA TYR A 12 9.31 6.64 16.59
C TYR A 12 8.04 6.06 17.23
N ASP A 13 7.83 4.74 17.16
CA ASP A 13 6.72 3.99 17.80
C ASP A 13 5.30 4.40 17.42
N CYS A 14 5.12 5.23 16.39
CA CYS A 14 3.79 5.61 15.91
C CYS A 14 3.08 4.48 15.17
N VAL A 15 3.83 3.54 14.62
CA VAL A 15 3.31 2.37 13.90
C VAL A 15 3.06 1.24 14.90
N SER A 16 1.86 0.64 14.86
CA SER A 16 1.50 -0.43 15.80
C SER A 16 2.43 -1.66 15.65
N THR A 17 2.61 -2.40 16.75
CA THR A 17 3.49 -3.57 16.83
C THR A 17 3.32 -4.57 15.70
N TYR A 18 2.07 -4.87 15.29
CA TYR A 18 1.81 -5.80 14.19
C TYR A 18 2.21 -5.21 12.83
N ALA A 19 2.07 -3.90 12.67
CA ALA A 19 2.34 -3.21 11.42
C ALA A 19 3.84 -3.04 11.15
N THR A 20 4.72 -3.25 12.14
CA THR A 20 6.18 -3.23 11.96
C THR A 20 6.73 -4.53 11.37
N ALA A 21 5.92 -5.59 11.24
CA ALA A 21 6.37 -6.85 10.65
C ALA A 21 6.87 -6.66 9.20
N LYS A 22 7.99 -7.31 8.85
CA LYS A 22 8.70 -7.11 7.56
C LYS A 22 7.91 -7.59 6.35
N ASN A 23 7.22 -8.71 6.49
CA ASN A 23 6.62 -9.43 5.35
C ASN A 23 5.15 -9.07 5.07
N ILE A 24 4.53 -8.25 5.92
CA ILE A 24 3.17 -7.74 5.67
C ILE A 24 3.20 -6.49 4.78
N LEU A 25 2.08 -6.20 4.13
CA LEU A 25 1.83 -4.93 3.49
C LEU A 25 1.10 -4.01 4.48
N THR A 26 1.80 -3.09 5.09
CA THR A 26 1.23 -2.12 6.03
C THR A 26 0.61 -0.96 5.26
N VAL A 27 -0.64 -0.64 5.56
CA VAL A 27 -1.43 0.35 4.83
C VAL A 27 -1.74 1.56 5.70
N GLY A 28 -1.32 2.73 5.25
CA GLY A 28 -1.73 4.02 5.80
C GLY A 28 -3.00 4.55 5.16
N ALA A 29 -3.60 5.58 5.76
CA ALA A 29 -4.85 6.17 5.29
C ALA A 29 -4.63 7.61 4.83
N VAL A 30 -5.03 7.92 3.60
CA VAL A 30 -5.09 9.29 3.06
C VAL A 30 -6.53 9.78 2.99
N ASN A 31 -6.67 11.10 2.86
CA ASN A 31 -7.96 11.73 2.59
C ASN A 31 -8.47 11.34 1.20
N ASP A 32 -9.79 11.36 1.03
CA ASP A 32 -10.41 11.10 -0.25
C ASP A 32 -9.91 12.09 -1.33
N LEU A 33 -9.69 11.56 -2.52
CA LEU A 33 -9.35 12.32 -3.72
C LEU A 33 -10.56 12.35 -4.65
N ALA A 34 -11.53 13.19 -4.34
CA ALA A 34 -12.82 13.26 -5.03
C ALA A 34 -12.71 13.39 -6.56
N ASN A 35 -11.63 13.98 -7.07
CA ASN A 35 -11.35 14.12 -8.51
C ASN A 35 -10.28 13.14 -9.01
N GLY A 36 -9.97 12.11 -8.23
CA GLY A 36 -8.87 11.20 -8.51
C GLY A 36 -7.48 11.79 -8.25
N TYR A 37 -6.47 11.02 -8.57
CA TYR A 37 -5.07 11.45 -8.45
C TYR A 37 -4.72 12.45 -9.55
N VAL A 38 -4.22 13.64 -9.16
CA VAL A 38 -3.76 14.68 -10.08
C VAL A 38 -2.27 14.97 -9.87
N THR A 39 -1.84 15.18 -8.63
CA THR A 39 -0.45 15.47 -8.26
C THR A 39 -0.08 14.81 -6.93
N ALA A 40 1.20 14.52 -6.76
CA ALA A 40 1.72 13.97 -5.50
C ALA A 40 1.37 14.87 -4.30
N SER A 41 1.55 16.17 -4.43
CA SER A 41 1.23 17.14 -3.37
C SER A 41 -0.26 17.27 -3.06
N GLY A 42 -1.14 16.75 -3.91
CA GLY A 42 -2.58 16.65 -3.65
C GLY A 42 -2.95 15.52 -2.70
N VAL A 43 -2.12 14.50 -2.60
CA VAL A 43 -2.32 13.39 -1.65
C VAL A 43 -2.01 13.88 -0.23
N ARG A 44 -2.98 13.75 0.67
CA ARG A 44 -2.88 14.22 2.05
C ARG A 44 -3.09 13.06 3.01
N MET A 45 -2.12 12.84 3.90
CA MET A 45 -2.28 11.87 4.99
C MET A 45 -3.44 12.28 5.90
N SER A 46 -4.28 11.34 6.29
CA SER A 46 -5.31 11.59 7.29
C SER A 46 -4.68 11.83 8.68
N ASN A 47 -5.32 12.66 9.48
CA ASN A 47 -4.82 13.06 10.80
C ASN A 47 -4.77 11.92 11.83
N PHE A 48 -5.44 10.80 11.56
CA PHE A 48 -5.47 9.62 12.42
C PHE A 48 -4.55 8.49 11.96
N SER A 49 -3.99 8.56 10.74
CA SER A 49 -3.08 7.53 10.26
C SER A 49 -1.72 7.64 10.92
N SER A 50 -1.20 6.53 11.40
CA SER A 50 0.19 6.43 11.85
C SER A 50 1.14 6.31 10.66
N TRP A 51 2.38 6.75 10.84
CA TRP A 51 3.48 6.58 9.91
C TRP A 51 4.78 6.29 10.66
N GLY A 52 5.85 5.94 9.92
CA GLY A 52 7.16 5.61 10.46
C GLY A 52 8.03 6.82 10.84
N PRO A 53 9.29 6.56 11.08
CA PRO A 53 9.99 5.28 10.91
C PRO A 53 9.58 4.21 11.91
N THR A 54 10.00 2.96 11.66
CA THR A 54 10.09 1.96 12.73
C THR A 54 11.38 2.17 13.52
N ASP A 55 11.53 1.60 14.74
CA ASP A 55 12.71 1.76 15.59
C ASP A 55 14.03 1.36 14.91
N ASP A 56 13.97 0.42 13.97
CA ASP A 56 15.10 0.00 13.16
C ASP A 56 15.23 0.79 11.82
N GLY A 57 14.52 1.92 11.69
CA GLY A 57 14.64 2.86 10.58
C GLY A 57 13.95 2.43 9.29
N ARG A 58 13.14 1.37 9.29
CA ARG A 58 12.41 0.95 8.07
C ARG A 58 11.25 1.88 7.76
N ILE A 59 10.97 2.01 6.47
CA ILE A 59 9.81 2.73 5.95
C ILE A 59 8.54 1.95 6.27
N LYS A 60 7.60 2.58 6.95
CA LYS A 60 6.23 2.16 7.17
C LYS A 60 5.33 3.42 7.24
N PRO A 61 4.10 3.38 6.69
CA PRO A 61 3.46 2.24 6.01
C PRO A 61 4.22 1.84 4.73
N ASP A 62 3.91 0.67 4.17
CA ASP A 62 4.45 0.29 2.86
C ASP A 62 3.73 1.05 1.72
N ILE A 63 2.42 1.27 1.88
CA ILE A 63 1.56 1.91 0.87
C ILE A 63 0.45 2.69 1.57
N VAL A 64 -0.15 3.67 0.90
CA VAL A 64 -1.35 4.34 1.39
C VAL A 64 -2.54 4.15 0.45
N GLY A 65 -3.74 4.22 1.02
CA GLY A 65 -5.00 4.16 0.29
C GLY A 65 -6.05 5.09 0.92
N ASN A 66 -7.18 5.31 0.24
CA ASN A 66 -8.26 6.12 0.81
C ASN A 66 -8.82 5.48 2.09
N GLY A 67 -8.86 6.26 3.16
CA GLY A 67 -9.41 5.87 4.46
C GLY A 67 -10.39 6.89 5.03
N VAL A 68 -10.82 7.86 4.23
CA VAL A 68 -11.75 8.92 4.66
C VAL A 68 -12.97 8.94 3.75
N GLY A 69 -14.17 9.00 4.36
CA GLY A 69 -15.42 9.05 3.61
C GLY A 69 -15.76 7.77 2.86
N VAL A 70 -15.22 6.63 3.25
CA VAL A 70 -15.42 5.35 2.55
C VAL A 70 -16.84 4.84 2.81
N TYR A 71 -17.63 4.78 1.73
CA TYR A 71 -19.00 4.26 1.77
C TYR A 71 -19.00 2.74 1.64
N SER A 72 -19.55 2.06 2.63
CA SER A 72 -19.58 0.60 2.69
C SER A 72 -20.76 0.08 3.52
N CYS A 73 -20.94 -1.25 3.54
CA CYS A 73 -22.00 -1.89 4.30
C CYS A 73 -21.90 -1.62 5.81
N ASN A 74 -23.06 -1.65 6.47
CA ASN A 74 -23.21 -1.47 7.90
C ASN A 74 -23.93 -2.69 8.53
N SER A 75 -23.62 -2.99 9.76
CA SER A 75 -24.19 -4.12 10.51
C SER A 75 -25.64 -3.91 10.97
N THR A 76 -26.26 -2.74 10.72
CA THR A 76 -27.62 -2.42 11.19
C THR A 76 -28.73 -3.04 10.34
N GLY A 77 -28.42 -3.67 9.22
CA GLY A 77 -29.38 -4.37 8.36
C GLY A 77 -28.77 -4.78 7.02
N ASP A 78 -29.46 -5.68 6.30
CA ASP A 78 -28.95 -6.28 5.04
C ASP A 78 -28.78 -5.26 3.89
N ALA A 79 -29.46 -4.12 3.95
CA ALA A 79 -29.37 -3.03 2.99
C ALA A 79 -28.82 -1.73 3.61
N ALA A 80 -28.18 -1.84 4.76
CA ALA A 80 -27.64 -0.67 5.45
C ALA A 80 -26.22 -0.34 4.99
N TYR A 81 -25.98 0.93 4.68
CA TYR A 81 -24.69 1.48 4.27
C TYR A 81 -24.41 2.78 5.02
N TYR A 82 -23.13 3.11 5.17
CA TYR A 82 -22.70 4.36 5.80
C TYR A 82 -21.29 4.76 5.36
N ASN A 83 -20.94 6.01 5.59
CA ASN A 83 -19.58 6.50 5.41
C ASN A 83 -18.77 6.32 6.68
N SER A 84 -17.56 5.81 6.58
CA SER A 84 -16.66 5.65 7.71
C SER A 84 -15.24 6.14 7.38
N ASN A 85 -14.48 6.44 8.45
CA ASN A 85 -13.10 6.88 8.37
C ASN A 85 -12.22 5.96 9.22
N GLY A 86 -11.02 5.70 8.74
CA GLY A 86 -10.03 4.91 9.47
C GLY A 86 -9.05 4.19 8.56
N THR A 87 -7.90 3.81 9.10
CA THR A 87 -7.01 2.84 8.46
C THR A 87 -7.70 1.48 8.29
N SER A 88 -8.73 1.19 9.10
CA SER A 88 -9.62 0.04 8.95
C SER A 88 -10.47 0.07 7.67
N MET A 89 -10.61 1.22 7.00
CA MET A 89 -11.27 1.39 5.71
C MET A 89 -10.26 1.37 4.56
N SER A 90 -9.10 1.96 4.75
CA SER A 90 -8.00 1.93 3.79
C SER A 90 -7.45 0.51 3.57
N SER A 91 -7.19 -0.23 4.65
CA SER A 91 -6.60 -1.57 4.58
C SER A 91 -7.44 -2.58 3.77
N PRO A 92 -8.75 -2.76 3.99
CA PRO A 92 -9.56 -3.67 3.19
C PRO A 92 -9.73 -3.19 1.73
N SER A 93 -9.72 -1.88 1.46
CA SER A 93 -9.73 -1.35 0.10
C SER A 93 -8.48 -1.78 -0.68
N VAL A 94 -7.30 -1.63 -0.06
CA VAL A 94 -6.03 -2.12 -0.63
C VAL A 94 -6.02 -3.65 -0.75
N ALA A 95 -6.54 -4.38 0.24
CA ALA A 95 -6.62 -5.84 0.19
C ALA A 95 -7.53 -6.33 -0.96
N GLY A 96 -8.69 -5.69 -1.15
CA GLY A 96 -9.58 -5.96 -2.28
C GLY A 96 -8.91 -5.69 -3.63
N SER A 97 -8.17 -4.60 -3.75
CA SER A 97 -7.37 -4.29 -4.93
C SER A 97 -6.29 -5.35 -5.18
N CYS A 98 -5.59 -5.81 -4.14
CA CYS A 98 -4.63 -6.90 -4.25
C CYS A 98 -5.28 -8.21 -4.74
N LEU A 99 -6.51 -8.51 -4.30
CA LEU A 99 -7.26 -9.67 -4.78
C LEU A 99 -7.58 -9.58 -6.27
N LEU A 100 -8.00 -8.40 -6.74
CA LEU A 100 -8.26 -8.15 -8.16
C LEU A 100 -6.98 -8.26 -9.00
N LEU A 101 -5.84 -7.77 -8.50
CA LEU A 101 -4.54 -7.93 -9.16
C LEU A 101 -4.12 -9.41 -9.24
N GLN A 102 -4.36 -10.20 -8.20
CA GLN A 102 -4.13 -11.65 -8.23
C GLN A 102 -5.01 -12.35 -9.26
N GLN A 103 -6.29 -11.97 -9.34
CA GLN A 103 -7.20 -12.51 -10.35
C GLN A 103 -6.74 -12.16 -11.77
N HIS A 104 -6.38 -10.90 -12.01
CA HIS A 104 -5.87 -10.46 -13.31
C HIS A 104 -4.58 -11.19 -13.70
N TYR A 105 -3.63 -11.28 -12.77
CA TYR A 105 -2.38 -12.00 -13.01
C TYR A 105 -2.63 -13.49 -13.34
N ASN A 106 -3.56 -14.14 -12.64
CA ASN A 106 -3.93 -15.51 -12.93
C ASN A 106 -4.57 -15.67 -14.32
N ASN A 107 -5.39 -14.72 -14.73
CA ASN A 107 -5.99 -14.73 -16.08
C ASN A 107 -4.92 -14.62 -17.19
N VAL A 108 -3.87 -13.84 -16.97
CA VAL A 108 -2.78 -13.64 -17.94
C VAL A 108 -1.77 -14.77 -17.91
N ASN A 109 -1.41 -15.27 -16.71
CA ASN A 109 -0.26 -16.16 -16.51
C ASN A 109 -0.63 -17.59 -16.08
N SER A 110 -1.93 -17.90 -15.89
CA SER A 110 -2.46 -19.19 -15.41
C SER A 110 -1.86 -19.65 -14.06
N LYS A 111 -1.45 -18.71 -13.24
CA LYS A 111 -0.93 -18.93 -11.87
C LYS A 111 -1.11 -17.67 -11.03
N TYR A 112 -1.07 -17.80 -9.70
CA TYR A 112 -1.08 -16.68 -8.78
C TYR A 112 0.33 -16.20 -8.45
N MET A 113 0.46 -14.89 -8.17
CA MET A 113 1.71 -14.31 -7.68
C MET A 113 2.03 -14.79 -6.26
N LYS A 114 3.32 -14.95 -5.96
CA LYS A 114 3.78 -15.05 -4.57
C LYS A 114 3.51 -13.74 -3.82
N ALA A 115 3.38 -13.81 -2.49
CA ALA A 115 3.11 -12.62 -1.67
C ALA A 115 4.17 -11.52 -1.85
N ALA A 116 5.45 -11.89 -2.00
CA ALA A 116 6.52 -10.94 -2.25
C ALA A 116 6.40 -10.24 -3.61
N THR A 117 5.99 -10.98 -4.65
CA THR A 117 5.75 -10.44 -6.00
C THR A 117 4.60 -9.45 -5.99
N LEU A 118 3.49 -9.80 -5.35
CA LEU A 118 2.33 -8.91 -5.20
C LEU A 118 2.71 -7.63 -4.44
N LYS A 119 3.41 -7.77 -3.31
CA LYS A 119 3.91 -6.61 -2.54
C LYS A 119 4.83 -5.73 -3.37
N GLY A 120 5.79 -6.33 -4.08
CA GLY A 120 6.71 -5.62 -4.96
C GLY A 120 5.98 -4.88 -6.10
N LEU A 121 4.98 -5.52 -6.72
CA LEU A 121 4.15 -4.92 -7.76
C LEU A 121 3.38 -3.69 -7.25
N VAL A 122 2.72 -3.81 -6.09
CA VAL A 122 1.96 -2.71 -5.47
C VAL A 122 2.86 -1.51 -5.19
N ILE A 123 4.04 -1.75 -4.64
CA ILE A 123 5.04 -0.72 -4.35
C ILE A 123 5.57 -0.08 -5.65
N HIS A 124 5.91 -0.90 -6.64
CA HIS A 124 6.48 -0.45 -7.92
C HIS A 124 5.50 0.43 -8.72
N SER A 125 4.22 0.11 -8.67
CA SER A 125 3.18 0.80 -9.44
C SER A 125 2.50 1.96 -8.70
N ALA A 126 2.89 2.24 -7.46
CA ALA A 126 2.30 3.31 -6.67
C ALA A 126 2.46 4.69 -7.34
N ASP A 127 1.49 5.55 -7.13
CA ASP A 127 1.62 6.97 -7.45
C ASP A 127 2.40 7.68 -6.34
N GLU A 128 3.26 8.58 -6.71
CA GLU A 128 3.98 9.44 -5.75
C GLU A 128 2.99 10.19 -4.85
N ALA A 129 3.34 10.39 -3.59
CA ALA A 129 2.47 11.05 -2.62
C ALA A 129 3.27 12.02 -1.73
N GLY A 130 2.65 13.16 -1.42
CA GLY A 130 3.29 14.18 -0.61
C GLY A 130 4.16 15.16 -1.42
N THR A 131 5.10 15.82 -0.75
CA THR A 131 5.94 16.86 -1.33
C THR A 131 7.38 16.43 -1.56
N ALA A 132 7.82 15.34 -0.93
CA ALA A 132 9.12 14.74 -1.15
C ALA A 132 9.03 13.72 -2.29
N ALA A 133 10.05 13.63 -3.12
CA ALA A 133 10.12 12.62 -4.18
C ALA A 133 10.73 11.32 -3.64
N GLY A 134 10.16 10.20 -4.06
CA GLY A 134 10.58 8.86 -3.65
C GLY A 134 9.98 8.44 -2.30
N PRO A 135 10.33 7.23 -1.83
CA PRO A 135 9.73 6.68 -0.62
C PRO A 135 10.08 7.49 0.62
N ASP A 136 9.08 7.72 1.48
CA ASP A 136 9.22 8.46 2.73
C ASP A 136 8.50 7.76 3.90
N TYR A 137 8.67 8.28 5.13
CA TYR A 137 8.07 7.69 6.31
C TYR A 137 6.57 8.00 6.47
N ILE A 138 6.03 8.97 5.73
CA ILE A 138 4.63 9.40 5.84
C ILE A 138 3.75 8.57 4.90
N PHE A 139 4.12 8.52 3.63
CA PHE A 139 3.32 7.88 2.58
C PHE A 139 3.85 6.50 2.16
N GLY A 140 4.98 6.07 2.74
CA GLY A 140 5.64 4.84 2.31
C GLY A 140 6.16 4.96 0.88
N TRP A 141 5.74 4.05 0.02
CA TRP A 141 6.07 4.07 -1.41
C TRP A 141 5.03 4.83 -2.26
N GLY A 142 4.02 5.40 -1.63
CA GLY A 142 3.02 6.24 -2.27
C GLY A 142 1.59 5.72 -2.20
N LEU A 143 0.72 6.31 -3.03
CA LEU A 143 -0.70 5.94 -3.14
C LEU A 143 -0.88 4.73 -4.06
N MET A 144 -1.59 3.72 -3.59
CA MET A 144 -1.88 2.53 -4.41
C MET A 144 -2.57 2.89 -5.72
N ASN A 145 -2.01 2.43 -6.84
CA ASN A 145 -2.59 2.55 -8.17
C ASN A 145 -2.76 1.18 -8.82
N SER A 146 -3.99 0.65 -8.74
CA SER A 146 -4.31 -0.66 -9.31
C SER A 146 -4.28 -0.68 -10.83
N ALA A 147 -4.56 0.45 -11.49
CA ALA A 147 -4.54 0.53 -12.96
C ALA A 147 -3.10 0.39 -13.48
N LYS A 148 -2.16 1.14 -12.91
CA LYS A 148 -0.73 0.97 -13.25
C LYS A 148 -0.22 -0.44 -12.96
N ALA A 149 -0.67 -1.05 -11.86
CA ALA A 149 -0.30 -2.43 -11.54
C ALA A 149 -0.82 -3.43 -12.59
N VAL A 150 -2.04 -3.22 -13.09
CA VAL A 150 -2.61 -4.01 -14.22
C VAL A 150 -1.80 -3.82 -15.49
N ASP A 151 -1.40 -2.58 -15.81
CA ASP A 151 -0.56 -2.29 -16.97
C ASP A 151 0.79 -3.03 -16.88
N VAL A 152 1.43 -3.04 -15.71
CA VAL A 152 2.68 -3.79 -15.46
C VAL A 152 2.49 -5.30 -15.67
N ILE A 153 1.37 -5.87 -15.22
CA ILE A 153 1.07 -7.30 -15.44
C ILE A 153 0.85 -7.61 -16.93
N SER A 154 0.23 -6.69 -17.66
CA SER A 154 -0.24 -6.91 -19.04
C SER A 154 0.80 -6.56 -20.08
N ASP A 155 1.82 -5.76 -19.75
CA ASP A 155 2.86 -5.35 -20.69
C ASP A 155 3.84 -6.50 -20.94
N SER A 156 3.85 -7.02 -22.16
CA SER A 156 4.72 -8.11 -22.59
C SER A 156 6.24 -7.76 -22.55
N LYS A 157 6.58 -6.49 -22.42
CA LYS A 157 7.98 -6.02 -22.30
C LYS A 157 8.47 -6.06 -20.85
N ILE A 158 7.56 -6.11 -19.88
CA ILE A 158 7.88 -6.18 -18.46
C ILE A 158 7.91 -7.64 -18.03
N GLN A 159 8.96 -8.04 -17.34
CA GLN A 159 9.10 -9.40 -16.80
C GLN A 159 8.95 -9.38 -15.30
N LEU A 160 7.89 -10.03 -14.80
CA LEU A 160 7.71 -10.35 -13.39
C LEU A 160 8.29 -11.73 -13.12
N GLU A 161 9.50 -11.79 -12.56
CA GLU A 161 10.21 -13.04 -12.34
C GLU A 161 10.11 -13.49 -10.88
N GLU A 162 9.76 -14.75 -10.69
CA GLU A 162 9.71 -15.40 -9.38
C GLU A 162 10.76 -16.51 -9.33
N LEU A 163 11.95 -16.14 -8.87
CA LEU A 163 13.11 -17.01 -8.85
C LEU A 163 13.33 -17.62 -7.46
N THR A 164 14.02 -18.75 -7.43
CA THR A 164 14.56 -19.34 -6.21
C THR A 164 16.08 -19.28 -6.29
N LEU A 165 16.71 -18.60 -5.32
CA LEU A 165 18.15 -18.55 -5.20
C LEU A 165 18.58 -19.37 -3.98
N ASN A 166 19.32 -20.45 -4.22
CA ASN A 166 19.87 -21.26 -3.14
C ASN A 166 21.12 -20.59 -2.54
N SER A 167 21.42 -20.93 -1.29
CA SER A 167 22.64 -20.45 -0.63
C SER A 167 23.89 -20.80 -1.46
N GLY A 168 24.77 -19.82 -1.67
CA GLY A 168 25.97 -19.96 -2.51
C GLY A 168 25.74 -19.82 -4.02
N SER A 169 24.50 -19.70 -4.48
CA SER A 169 24.19 -19.45 -5.89
C SER A 169 24.18 -17.94 -6.20
N LYS A 170 24.46 -17.60 -7.46
CA LYS A 170 24.44 -16.24 -7.98
C LYS A 170 23.43 -16.15 -9.12
N TYR A 171 22.69 -15.05 -9.17
CA TYR A 171 21.83 -14.68 -10.29
C TYR A 171 22.33 -13.38 -10.91
N GLU A 172 22.54 -13.39 -12.20
CA GLU A 172 22.91 -12.22 -12.99
C GLU A 172 22.01 -12.13 -14.21
N LYS A 173 21.53 -10.94 -14.51
CA LYS A 173 20.74 -10.63 -15.70
C LYS A 173 21.26 -9.34 -16.30
N VAL A 174 21.57 -9.38 -17.59
CA VAL A 174 21.84 -8.17 -18.37
C VAL A 174 20.49 -7.60 -18.82
N VAL A 175 20.26 -6.34 -18.55
CA VAL A 175 19.04 -5.60 -18.89
C VAL A 175 19.33 -4.67 -20.07
#